data_c338654fa3a620457a90295401c4ce2a
#
_entry.id   c338654fa3a620457a90295401c4ce2a
#
_cell.length_a   1.000
_cell.length_b   1.000
_cell.length_c   1.000
_cell.angle_alpha   90.00
_cell.angle_beta   90.00
_cell.angle_gamma   90.00
#
_symmetry.space_group_name_H-M   'P 1'
#
loop_
_entity.id
_entity.type
_entity.pdbx_description
1 polymer ?
#
loop_
_entity_poly.entity_id
_entity_poly.type
_entity_poly.pdbx_seq_one_letter_code
_entity_poly.pdbx_strand_id
1 'polypeptide(L)'
;MRLVKFVIPFAPQSAMRPNYSSKDGRATRVYMPPKYRQWREKAGEWFDEWCESNDDALLKELIYVPGTNNEKLIKDQDKFVDEFYGYEFDAVFVLSNEHGGDRLFPIMSGTADLDNYAKAVIDMMFESSAFKDVGVNDRWIQSMNLTKRYTIGDEVSHIEVDIHQISLG
;
A
#
# COMPACT_ATOMS: atom_id res chain seq x y z
N MET A 1 0.99 11.13 -18.27
CA MET A 1 0.85 10.01 -17.32
C MET A 1 -0.09 10.43 -16.20
N ARG A 2 -1.11 9.66 -15.98
CA ARG A 2 -2.02 9.93 -14.86
C ARG A 2 -1.55 9.14 -13.65
N LEU A 3 -1.50 9.81 -12.52
CA LEU A 3 -1.13 9.21 -11.25
C LEU A 3 -2.40 8.77 -10.52
N VAL A 4 -2.38 7.60 -9.94
CA VAL A 4 -3.46 7.16 -9.05
C VAL A 4 -3.09 7.60 -7.65
N LYS A 5 -3.77 8.62 -7.15
CA LYS A 5 -3.51 9.21 -5.83
C LYS A 5 -4.70 9.05 -4.91
N PHE A 6 -4.41 8.70 -3.68
CA PHE A 6 -5.43 8.65 -2.62
C PHE A 6 -4.81 8.90 -1.25
N VAL A 7 -5.68 9.23 -0.31
CA VAL A 7 -5.31 9.43 1.10
C VAL A 7 -6.05 8.41 1.94
N ILE A 8 -5.31 7.58 2.65
CA ILE A 8 -5.88 6.65 3.63
C ILE A 8 -6.12 7.45 4.92
N PRO A 9 -7.37 7.63 5.35
CA PRO A 9 -7.71 8.53 6.45
C PRO A 9 -7.50 7.91 7.83
N PHE A 10 -6.51 7.04 7.96
CA PHE A 10 -6.18 6.36 9.21
C PHE A 10 -4.70 6.56 9.54
N ALA A 11 -4.39 6.55 10.83
CA ALA A 11 -3.01 6.60 11.28
C ALA A 11 -2.20 5.44 10.68
N PRO A 12 -0.94 5.67 10.27
CA PRO A 12 -0.08 4.61 9.80
C PRO A 12 0.08 3.49 10.84
N GLN A 13 0.01 2.26 10.36
CA GLN A 13 0.25 1.08 11.17
C GLN A 13 1.33 0.24 10.49
N SER A 14 2.36 -0.12 11.24
CA SER A 14 3.40 -0.99 10.72
C SER A 14 2.91 -2.42 10.54
N ALA A 15 3.38 -3.07 9.48
CA ALA A 15 3.20 -4.49 9.29
C ALA A 15 3.91 -5.23 10.44
N MET A 16 3.23 -6.23 10.98
CA MET A 16 3.76 -7.06 12.06
C MET A 16 3.84 -8.50 11.57
N ARG A 17 4.89 -9.20 12.00
CA ARG A 17 5.03 -10.62 11.68
C ARG A 17 3.93 -11.42 12.38
N PRO A 18 3.40 -12.46 11.73
CA PRO A 18 2.49 -13.38 12.40
C PRO A 18 3.11 -13.96 13.66
N ASN A 19 2.30 -14.08 14.70
CA ASN A 19 2.69 -14.78 15.92
C ASN A 19 2.40 -16.27 15.76
N TYR A 20 3.20 -17.08 16.43
CA TYR A 20 3.05 -18.53 16.46
C TYR A 20 2.81 -18.98 17.89
N SER A 21 1.78 -19.78 18.12
CA SER A 21 1.68 -20.56 19.34
C SER A 21 2.36 -21.91 19.10
N SER A 22 3.11 -22.39 20.09
CA SER A 22 3.79 -23.67 19.99
C SER A 22 3.40 -24.60 21.15
N LYS A 23 3.31 -25.90 20.84
CA LYS A 23 3.15 -26.95 21.80
C LYS A 23 4.19 -28.01 21.49
N ASP A 24 4.95 -28.41 22.52
CA ASP A 24 6.04 -29.40 22.38
C ASP A 24 7.06 -29.05 21.27
N GLY A 25 7.39 -27.76 21.13
CA GLY A 25 8.35 -27.28 20.15
C GLY A 25 7.82 -27.19 18.71
N ARG A 26 6.54 -27.49 18.49
CA ARG A 26 5.90 -27.39 17.17
C ARG A 26 4.93 -26.22 17.13
N ALA A 27 4.95 -25.46 16.04
CA ALA A 27 3.95 -24.41 15.81
C ALA A 27 2.58 -25.04 15.61
N THR A 28 1.64 -24.75 16.51
CA THR A 28 0.28 -25.28 16.48
C THR A 28 -0.74 -24.27 15.95
N ARG A 29 -0.40 -22.99 15.98
CA ARG A 29 -1.27 -21.92 15.54
C ARG A 29 -0.45 -20.73 15.06
N VAL A 30 -0.89 -20.15 13.94
CA VAL A 30 -0.35 -18.90 13.39
C VAL A 30 -1.46 -17.86 13.45
N TYR A 31 -1.17 -16.69 13.98
CA TYR A 31 -2.15 -15.60 14.02
C TYR A 31 -1.49 -14.24 13.83
N MET A 32 -2.22 -13.34 13.18
CA MET A 32 -1.80 -11.95 13.00
C MET A 32 -2.02 -11.18 14.31
N PRO A 33 -1.06 -10.34 14.76
CA PRO A 33 -1.26 -9.48 15.93
C PRO A 33 -2.54 -8.65 15.81
N PRO A 34 -3.36 -8.55 16.88
CA PRO A 34 -4.69 -7.94 16.80
C PRO A 34 -4.71 -6.51 16.26
N LYS A 35 -3.76 -5.68 16.68
CA LYS A 35 -3.67 -4.28 16.24
C LYS A 35 -3.46 -4.16 14.73
N TYR A 36 -2.56 -4.94 14.16
CA TYR A 36 -2.31 -4.97 12.73
C TYR A 36 -3.50 -5.55 11.96
N ARG A 37 -4.08 -6.62 12.45
CA ARG A 37 -5.26 -7.24 11.84
C ARG A 37 -6.43 -6.26 11.77
N GLN A 38 -6.73 -5.55 12.85
CA GLN A 38 -7.80 -4.55 12.90
C GLN A 38 -7.55 -3.42 11.90
N TRP A 39 -6.31 -2.94 11.81
CA TRP A 39 -5.95 -1.92 10.83
C TRP A 39 -6.14 -2.43 9.40
N ARG A 40 -5.70 -3.67 9.11
CA ARG A 40 -5.84 -4.29 7.79
C ARG A 40 -7.30 -4.42 7.37
N GLU A 41 -8.16 -4.84 8.27
CA GLU A 41 -9.61 -4.95 8.02
C GLU A 41 -10.22 -3.58 7.74
N LYS A 42 -9.96 -2.61 8.57
CA LYS A 42 -10.49 -1.25 8.45
C LYS A 42 -10.00 -0.54 7.19
N ALA A 43 -8.71 -0.57 6.94
CA ALA A 43 -8.11 0.05 5.77
C ALA A 43 -8.53 -0.68 4.48
N GLY A 44 -8.65 -1.99 4.53
CA GLY A 44 -9.11 -2.81 3.40
C GLY A 44 -10.54 -2.50 3.01
N GLU A 45 -11.46 -2.37 3.96
CA GLU A 45 -12.85 -1.96 3.70
C GLU A 45 -12.91 -0.56 3.07
N TRP A 46 -12.15 0.37 3.63
CA TRP A 46 -12.06 1.73 3.08
C TRP A 46 -11.53 1.72 1.65
N PHE A 47 -10.48 0.94 1.38
CA PHE A 47 -9.88 0.86 0.05
C PHE A 47 -10.82 0.21 -0.97
N ASP A 48 -11.56 -0.83 -0.59
CA ASP A 48 -12.56 -1.45 -1.46
C ASP A 48 -13.65 -0.44 -1.86
N GLU A 49 -14.13 0.35 -0.92
CA GLU A 49 -15.10 1.42 -1.19
C GLU A 49 -14.50 2.51 -2.10
N TRP A 50 -13.25 2.89 -1.85
CA TRP A 50 -12.55 3.85 -2.69
C TRP A 50 -12.40 3.35 -4.12
N CYS A 51 -12.04 2.07 -4.30
CA CYS A 51 -11.92 1.44 -5.61
C CYS A 51 -13.25 1.43 -6.38
N GLU A 52 -14.35 1.10 -5.71
CA GLU A 52 -15.69 1.13 -6.32
C GLU A 52 -16.05 2.54 -6.83
N SER A 53 -15.68 3.56 -6.09
CA SER A 53 -15.92 4.96 -6.45
C SER A 53 -14.97 5.49 -7.52
N ASN A 54 -13.83 4.84 -7.76
CA ASN A 54 -12.75 5.31 -8.64
C ASN A 54 -12.29 4.26 -9.67
N ASP A 55 -13.14 3.31 -9.97
CA ASP A 55 -12.87 2.15 -10.84
C ASP A 55 -12.15 2.52 -12.14
N ASP A 56 -12.63 3.54 -12.81
CA ASP A 56 -12.05 4.01 -14.08
C ASP A 56 -10.58 4.41 -13.96
N ALA A 57 -10.20 5.08 -12.87
CA ALA A 57 -8.82 5.50 -12.65
C ALA A 57 -7.90 4.29 -12.44
N LEU A 58 -8.33 3.34 -11.60
CA LEU A 58 -7.56 2.13 -11.34
C LEU A 58 -7.44 1.24 -12.57
N LEU A 59 -8.55 0.98 -13.24
CA LEU A 59 -8.58 0.07 -14.39
C LEU A 59 -7.73 0.61 -15.53
N LYS A 60 -7.84 1.91 -15.83
CA LYS A 60 -7.12 2.53 -16.95
C LYS A 60 -5.64 2.74 -16.68
N GLU A 61 -5.27 3.07 -15.45
CA GLU A 61 -3.90 3.49 -15.14
C GLU A 61 -3.02 2.37 -14.59
N LEU A 62 -3.60 1.35 -13.97
CA LEU A 62 -2.82 0.31 -13.29
C LEU A 62 -3.04 -1.09 -13.84
N ILE A 63 -4.23 -1.40 -14.32
CA ILE A 63 -4.63 -2.78 -14.60
C ILE A 63 -4.54 -3.12 -16.07
N TYR A 64 -4.78 -2.16 -16.94
CA TYR A 64 -4.72 -2.38 -18.37
C TYR A 64 -3.33 -2.18 -18.95
N VAL A 65 -3.02 -2.99 -19.94
CA VAL A 65 -1.77 -2.87 -20.70
C VAL A 65 -1.77 -1.55 -21.47
N PRO A 66 -0.71 -0.74 -21.39
CA PRO A 66 -0.62 0.51 -22.14
C PRO A 66 -0.76 0.29 -23.64
N GLY A 67 -1.45 1.21 -24.30
CA GLY A 67 -1.63 1.19 -25.76
C GLY A 67 -2.68 0.22 -26.29
N THR A 68 -3.39 -0.48 -25.41
CA THR A 68 -4.44 -1.44 -25.84
C THR A 68 -5.87 -0.88 -25.76
N ASN A 69 -6.02 0.41 -25.52
CA ASN A 69 -7.34 1.07 -25.36
C ASN A 69 -8.20 0.42 -24.25
N ASN A 70 -7.56 -0.05 -23.18
CA ASN A 70 -8.20 -0.75 -22.07
C ASN A 70 -8.87 -2.08 -22.46
N GLU A 71 -8.39 -2.72 -23.52
CA GLU A 71 -8.92 -4.01 -23.98
C GLU A 71 -8.24 -5.20 -23.33
N LYS A 72 -7.00 -5.03 -22.86
CA LYS A 72 -6.20 -6.12 -22.29
C LYS A 72 -5.76 -5.84 -20.88
N LEU A 73 -6.16 -6.70 -19.96
CA LEU A 73 -5.62 -6.72 -18.61
C LEU A 73 -4.17 -7.23 -18.62
N ILE A 74 -3.35 -6.71 -17.71
CA ILE A 74 -1.95 -7.14 -17.57
C ILE A 74 -1.87 -8.65 -17.33
N LYS A 75 -2.77 -9.22 -16.54
CA LYS A 75 -2.81 -10.66 -16.24
C LYS A 75 -3.11 -11.56 -17.45
N ASP A 76 -3.73 -11.03 -18.49
CA ASP A 76 -4.13 -11.80 -19.66
C ASP A 76 -2.97 -12.03 -20.65
N GLN A 77 -1.79 -11.53 -20.31
CA GLN A 77 -0.59 -11.67 -21.12
C GLN A 77 0.18 -12.93 -20.72
N ASP A 78 0.44 -13.84 -21.64
CA ASP A 78 1.40 -14.94 -21.44
C ASP A 78 2.80 -14.39 -21.25
N LYS A 79 3.08 -13.26 -21.88
CA LYS A 79 4.31 -12.49 -21.73
C LYS A 79 3.95 -11.04 -21.55
N PHE A 80 4.68 -10.35 -20.69
CA PHE A 80 4.53 -8.91 -20.57
C PHE A 80 4.89 -8.24 -21.90
N VAL A 81 4.14 -7.20 -22.25
CA VAL A 81 4.49 -6.36 -23.38
C VAL A 81 5.74 -5.53 -23.04
N ASP A 82 6.51 -5.16 -24.04
CA ASP A 82 7.77 -4.43 -23.84
C ASP A 82 7.59 -3.08 -23.12
N GLU A 83 6.39 -2.51 -23.21
CA GLU A 83 6.04 -1.24 -22.56
C GLU A 83 5.58 -1.37 -21.10
N PHE A 84 5.47 -2.57 -20.56
CA PHE A 84 5.14 -2.76 -19.16
C PHE A 84 6.41 -2.96 -18.32
N TYR A 85 6.74 -1.96 -17.53
CA TYR A 85 7.95 -1.94 -16.70
C TYR A 85 7.69 -2.11 -15.20
N GLY A 86 6.44 -2.33 -14.82
CA GLY A 86 6.03 -2.43 -13.43
C GLY A 86 5.51 -1.12 -12.87
N TYR A 87 5.49 -1.03 -11.53
CA TYR A 87 4.94 0.12 -10.81
C TYR A 87 6.00 0.87 -10.03
N GLU A 88 5.81 2.19 -9.94
CA GLU A 88 6.40 3.03 -8.91
C GLU A 88 5.36 3.31 -7.83
N PHE A 89 5.76 3.17 -6.58
CA PHE A 89 4.93 3.37 -5.41
C PHE A 89 5.55 4.43 -4.52
N ASP A 90 4.81 5.52 -4.31
CA ASP A 90 5.23 6.62 -3.44
C ASP A 90 4.26 6.75 -2.28
N ALA A 91 4.78 6.95 -1.08
CA ALA A 91 3.93 7.14 0.08
C ALA A 91 4.54 8.10 1.10
N VAL A 92 3.67 8.87 1.73
CA VAL A 92 4.00 9.71 2.88
C VAL A 92 3.18 9.23 4.07
N PHE A 93 3.86 8.79 5.12
CA PHE A 93 3.26 8.33 6.36
C PHE A 93 3.28 9.47 7.37
N VAL A 94 2.10 10.04 7.64
CA VAL A 94 1.94 11.19 8.52
C VAL A 94 1.51 10.71 9.90
N LEU A 95 2.44 10.79 10.86
CA LEU A 95 2.30 10.28 12.22
C LEU A 95 1.86 11.39 13.16
N SER A 96 1.04 11.04 14.16
CA SER A 96 0.67 11.98 15.21
C SER A 96 1.89 12.44 16.00
N ASN A 97 2.01 13.76 16.22
CA ASN A 97 3.13 14.38 16.93
C ASN A 97 2.79 14.60 18.40
N GLU A 98 2.48 13.54 19.13
CA GLU A 98 2.14 13.65 20.56
C GLU A 98 3.36 13.96 21.45
N HIS A 99 4.54 13.46 21.06
CA HIS A 99 5.76 13.55 21.87
C HIS A 99 6.97 14.07 21.11
N GLY A 100 6.80 14.49 19.87
CA GLY A 100 7.90 14.88 18.98
C GLY A 100 8.38 16.33 19.13
N GLY A 101 7.69 17.17 19.89
CA GLY A 101 8.01 18.60 19.99
C GLY A 101 7.94 19.30 18.64
N ASP A 102 8.97 20.05 18.28
CA ASP A 102 9.05 20.78 17.01
C ASP A 102 9.70 19.95 15.88
N ARG A 103 9.92 18.66 16.10
CA ARG A 103 10.52 17.80 15.08
C ARG A 103 9.57 17.53 13.94
N LEU A 104 10.07 17.60 12.73
CA LEU A 104 9.31 17.20 11.54
C LEU A 104 9.40 15.69 11.30
N PHE A 105 10.56 15.10 11.57
CA PHE A 105 10.79 13.68 11.27
C PHE A 105 10.88 12.83 12.53
N PRO A 106 10.19 11.68 12.54
CA PRO A 106 10.16 10.77 13.68
C PRO A 106 11.42 9.88 13.72
N ILE A 107 12.38 10.25 14.54
CA ILE A 107 13.62 9.49 14.76
C ILE A 107 13.66 8.79 16.10
N MET A 108 12.62 8.95 16.91
CA MET A 108 12.56 8.41 18.27
C MET A 108 12.34 6.90 18.27
N SER A 109 12.81 6.22 19.31
CA SER A 109 12.50 4.82 19.52
C SER A 109 10.98 4.59 19.61
N GLY A 110 10.52 3.45 19.11
CA GLY A 110 9.09 3.14 19.04
C GLY A 110 8.43 3.55 17.72
N THR A 111 9.12 4.31 16.86
CA THR A 111 8.65 4.57 15.50
C THR A 111 9.07 3.41 14.60
N ALA A 112 8.13 2.86 13.84
CA ALA A 112 8.43 1.77 12.92
C ALA A 112 9.28 2.24 11.74
N ASP A 113 9.99 1.30 11.13
CA ASP A 113 10.76 1.55 9.92
C ASP A 113 9.84 1.79 8.72
N LEU A 114 10.32 2.57 7.75
CA LEU A 114 9.57 2.92 6.55
C LEU A 114 9.09 1.70 5.77
N ASP A 115 9.92 0.68 5.63
CA ASP A 115 9.58 -0.54 4.91
C ASP A 115 8.40 -1.28 5.57
N ASN A 116 8.30 -1.25 6.89
CA ASN A 116 7.19 -1.86 7.62
C ASN A 116 5.87 -1.10 7.44
N TYR A 117 5.92 0.22 7.36
CA TYR A 117 4.74 1.02 7.02
C TYR A 117 4.30 0.77 5.57
N ALA A 118 5.25 0.77 4.65
CA ALA A 118 4.98 0.51 3.23
C ALA A 118 4.39 -0.89 3.03
N LYS A 119 4.95 -1.91 3.71
CA LYS A 119 4.45 -3.28 3.61
C LYS A 119 2.98 -3.39 4.03
N ALA A 120 2.58 -2.72 5.10
CA ALA A 120 1.19 -2.74 5.56
C ALA A 120 0.23 -2.21 4.48
N VAL A 121 0.59 -1.09 3.85
CA VAL A 121 -0.22 -0.48 2.79
C VAL A 121 -0.24 -1.35 1.52
N ILE A 122 0.91 -1.83 1.10
CA ILE A 122 1.04 -2.66 -0.11
C ILE A 122 0.25 -3.96 0.06
N ASP A 123 0.41 -4.65 1.17
CA ASP A 123 -0.33 -5.89 1.44
C ASP A 123 -1.85 -5.62 1.44
N MET A 124 -2.29 -4.54 2.04
CA MET A 124 -3.70 -4.15 2.07
C MET A 124 -4.24 -3.90 0.66
N MET A 125 -3.51 -3.15 -0.16
CA MET A 125 -3.92 -2.81 -1.53
C MET A 125 -3.97 -4.03 -2.44
N PHE A 126 -2.89 -4.79 -2.48
CA PHE A 126 -2.72 -5.89 -3.43
C PHE A 126 -3.51 -7.16 -3.05
N GLU A 127 -3.96 -7.26 -1.81
CA GLU A 127 -4.91 -8.29 -1.39
C GLU A 127 -6.37 -7.88 -1.54
N SER A 128 -6.64 -6.64 -1.92
CA SER A 128 -8.00 -6.17 -2.21
C SER A 128 -8.57 -6.86 -3.46
N SER A 129 -9.89 -6.92 -3.54
CA SER A 129 -10.58 -7.50 -4.70
C SER A 129 -10.20 -6.80 -6.00
N ALA A 130 -10.01 -5.47 -5.97
CA ALA A 130 -9.67 -4.68 -7.13
C ALA A 130 -8.36 -5.12 -7.80
N PHE A 131 -7.36 -5.53 -7.01
CA PHE A 131 -6.08 -6.01 -7.54
C PHE A 131 -6.03 -7.52 -7.65
N LYS A 132 -6.48 -8.23 -6.62
CA LYS A 132 -6.37 -9.69 -6.57
C LYS A 132 -7.21 -10.38 -7.64
N ASP A 133 -8.41 -9.91 -7.87
CA ASP A 133 -9.34 -10.53 -8.84
C ASP A 133 -8.85 -10.36 -10.29
N VAL A 134 -8.08 -9.32 -10.56
CA VAL A 134 -7.48 -9.08 -11.88
C VAL A 134 -6.02 -9.51 -11.98
N GLY A 135 -5.48 -10.13 -10.93
CA GLY A 135 -4.16 -10.74 -10.96
C GLY A 135 -2.98 -9.78 -10.89
N VAL A 136 -3.19 -8.55 -10.43
CA VAL A 136 -2.10 -7.59 -10.19
C VAL A 136 -1.29 -8.04 -8.99
N ASN A 137 0.03 -8.04 -9.12
CA ASN A 137 0.94 -8.59 -8.12
C ASN A 137 1.89 -7.53 -7.55
N ASP A 138 2.11 -7.55 -6.25
CA ASP A 138 2.98 -6.60 -5.55
C ASP A 138 4.45 -6.73 -5.97
N ARG A 139 4.88 -7.90 -6.45
CA ARG A 139 6.24 -8.08 -7.00
C ARG A 139 6.53 -7.23 -8.23
N TRP A 140 5.50 -6.62 -8.83
CA TRP A 140 5.66 -5.72 -9.98
C TRP A 140 6.04 -4.29 -9.57
N ILE A 141 6.07 -3.98 -8.27
CA ILE A 141 6.61 -2.73 -7.76
C ILE A 141 8.13 -2.77 -7.93
N GLN A 142 8.66 -1.85 -8.74
CA GLN A 142 10.08 -1.79 -9.07
C GLN A 142 10.80 -0.63 -8.37
N SER A 143 10.05 0.38 -7.95
CA SER A 143 10.59 1.60 -7.34
C SER A 143 9.66 2.10 -6.26
N MET A 144 10.23 2.61 -5.18
CA MET A 144 9.48 3.22 -4.08
C MET A 144 10.16 4.48 -3.60
N ASN A 145 9.35 5.53 -3.35
CA ASN A 145 9.77 6.73 -2.64
C ASN A 145 8.92 6.85 -1.37
N LEU A 146 9.56 6.73 -0.23
CA LEU A 146 8.88 6.64 1.05
C LEU A 146 9.36 7.73 2.00
N THR A 147 8.43 8.39 2.66
CA THR A 147 8.72 9.40 3.69
C THR A 147 7.83 9.14 4.89
N LYS A 148 8.36 9.28 6.08
CA LYS A 148 7.57 9.39 7.31
C LYS A 148 7.85 10.74 7.95
N ARG A 149 6.80 11.42 8.39
CA ARG A 149 6.89 12.70 9.06
C ARG A 149 5.80 12.84 10.12
N TYR A 150 5.98 13.79 10.99
CA TYR A 150 4.91 14.17 11.93
C TYR A 150 3.89 15.09 11.27
N THR A 151 2.71 15.14 11.85
CA THR A 151 1.68 16.12 11.50
C THR A 151 2.20 17.54 11.68
N ILE A 152 1.74 18.44 10.81
CA ILE A 152 2.02 19.88 10.86
C ILE A 152 0.73 20.62 11.15
N GLY A 153 0.74 21.53 12.14
CA GLY A 153 -0.42 22.29 12.52
C GLY A 153 -1.58 21.41 12.98
N ASP A 154 -2.72 21.57 12.37
CA ASP A 154 -3.96 20.83 12.69
C ASP A 154 -4.20 19.60 11.80
N GLU A 155 -3.18 19.15 11.09
CA GLU A 155 -3.27 17.89 10.32
C GLU A 155 -3.65 16.72 11.23
N VAL A 156 -4.42 15.80 10.67
CA VAL A 156 -4.72 14.51 11.28
C VAL A 156 -3.81 13.46 10.67
N SER A 157 -3.38 12.50 11.48
CA SER A 157 -2.57 11.37 11.05
C SER A 157 -3.22 10.63 9.87
N HIS A 158 -2.47 10.38 8.80
CA HIS A 158 -2.98 9.77 7.57
C HIS A 158 -1.83 9.18 6.73
N ILE A 159 -2.17 8.58 5.60
CA ILE A 159 -1.19 8.08 4.64
C ILE A 159 -1.55 8.62 3.25
N GLU A 160 -0.59 9.29 2.61
CA GLU A 160 -0.73 9.73 1.22
C GLU A 160 -0.07 8.69 0.32
N VAL A 161 -0.80 8.19 -0.69
CA VAL A 161 -0.30 7.17 -1.62
C VAL A 161 -0.41 7.66 -3.05
N ASP A 162 0.62 7.38 -3.82
CA ASP A 162 0.70 7.63 -5.24
C ASP A 162 1.29 6.39 -5.91
N ILE A 163 0.57 5.81 -6.85
CA ILE A 163 1.04 4.63 -7.58
C ILE A 163 0.76 4.80 -9.08
N HIS A 164 1.71 4.38 -9.90
CA HIS A 164 1.56 4.48 -11.36
C HIS A 164 2.44 3.45 -12.07
N GLN A 165 2.10 3.17 -13.32
CA GLN A 165 2.98 2.38 -14.18
C GLN A 165 4.21 3.21 -14.56
N ILE A 166 5.36 2.55 -14.53
CA ILE A 166 6.63 3.17 -14.94
C ILE A 166 6.64 3.38 -16.45
N SER A 167 7.06 4.57 -16.89
CA SER A 167 7.22 4.93 -18.28
C SER A 167 8.66 5.37 -18.54
N LEU A 168 9.26 4.88 -19.61
CA LEU A 168 10.64 5.21 -19.98
C LEU A 168 10.73 6.30 -21.06
N GLY A 169 9.61 6.84 -21.47
CA GLY A 169 9.66 7.83 -22.52
C GLY A 169 8.65 8.94 -22.47
#